data_7779cd9cf7a08deff6ff34381be43965
#
_entry.id   7779cd9cf7a08deff6ff34381be43965
#
_cell.length_a   1.000
_cell.length_b   1.000
_cell.length_c   1.000
_cell.angle_alpha   90.00
_cell.angle_beta   90.00
_cell.angle_gamma   90.00
#
_symmetry.space_group_name_H-M   'P 1'
#
loop_
_entity.id
_entity.type
_entity.pdbx_description
1 polymer ?
#
loop_
_entity_poly.entity_id
_entity_poly.type
_entity_poly.pdbx_seq_one_letter_code
_entity_poly.pdbx_strand_id
1 'polypeptide(L)'
;MKKRTKALAISREVKDAVWERDKHCCVWCGSPFAEPNAHYIARSQGGLGIEKNILTLCRECHRRYDQTVHRKIMRVFFRDYLKDKYADWDEGSLVYRRDSSICSE
;
A
#
# COMPACT_ATOMS: atom_id res chain seq x y z
N MET A 1 8.57 -13.28 15.77
CA MET A 1 7.54 -12.71 14.92
C MET A 1 7.27 -13.60 13.74
N LYS A 2 6.04 -13.81 13.41
CA LYS A 2 5.68 -14.68 12.29
C LYS A 2 6.11 -14.05 10.98
N LYS A 3 6.46 -14.87 10.01
CA LYS A 3 6.88 -14.39 8.70
C LYS A 3 5.85 -13.49 8.04
N ARG A 4 4.58 -13.86 8.14
CA ARG A 4 3.51 -13.07 7.55
C ARG A 4 3.48 -11.67 8.14
N THR A 5 3.51 -11.57 9.47
CA THR A 5 3.46 -10.28 10.14
C THR A 5 4.62 -9.39 9.69
N LYS A 6 5.81 -9.98 9.59
CA LYS A 6 6.99 -9.23 9.19
C LYS A 6 6.86 -8.73 7.75
N ALA A 7 6.35 -9.59 6.86
CA ALA A 7 6.20 -9.24 5.45
C ALA A 7 5.18 -8.12 5.23
N LEU A 8 4.16 -8.03 6.10
CA LEU A 8 3.12 -7.03 5.96
C LEU A 8 3.48 -5.70 6.63
N ALA A 9 4.48 -5.71 7.50
CA ALA A 9 4.90 -4.49 8.19
C ALA A 9 5.66 -3.58 7.23
N ILE A 10 5.57 -2.28 7.46
CA ILE A 10 6.24 -1.31 6.60
C ILE A 10 7.55 -0.91 7.25
N SER A 11 8.67 -1.20 6.60
CA SER A 11 9.98 -0.86 7.12
C SER A 11 10.22 0.65 6.99
N ARG A 12 11.24 1.16 7.69
CA ARG A 12 11.62 2.55 7.61
C ARG A 12 12.03 2.91 6.20
N GLU A 13 12.77 2.02 5.55
CA GLU A 13 13.21 2.25 4.17
C GLU A 13 12.04 2.41 3.22
N VAL A 14 11.02 1.57 3.38
CA VAL A 14 9.83 1.67 2.53
C VAL A 14 9.10 2.97 2.80
N LYS A 15 8.95 3.34 4.08
CA LYS A 15 8.27 4.59 4.43
C LYS A 15 8.97 5.79 3.81
N ASP A 16 10.30 5.81 3.89
CA ASP A 16 11.07 6.93 3.34
C ASP A 16 10.92 7.00 1.83
N ALA A 17 10.98 5.86 1.16
CA ALA A 17 10.85 5.82 -0.31
C ALA A 17 9.45 6.27 -0.75
N VAL A 18 8.42 5.82 -0.04
CA VAL A 18 7.04 6.18 -0.37
C VAL A 18 6.80 7.67 -0.13
N TRP A 19 7.32 8.20 0.97
CA TRP A 19 7.17 9.60 1.30
C TRP A 19 7.78 10.49 0.20
N GLU A 20 8.98 10.12 -0.26
CA GLU A 20 9.63 10.87 -1.34
C GLU A 20 8.88 10.72 -2.65
N ARG A 21 8.46 9.50 -2.98
CA ARG A 21 7.73 9.27 -4.21
C ARG A 21 6.45 10.10 -4.27
N ASP A 22 5.76 10.20 -3.12
CA ASP A 22 4.48 10.87 -3.05
C ASP A 22 4.61 12.36 -2.74
N LYS A 23 5.84 12.88 -2.79
CA LYS A 23 6.15 14.29 -2.66
C LYS A 23 5.67 14.90 -1.36
N HIS A 24 5.80 14.11 -0.30
CA HIS A 24 5.53 14.56 1.08
C HIS A 24 4.10 15.03 1.29
N CYS A 25 3.15 14.45 0.59
CA CYS A 25 1.75 14.84 0.78
C CYS A 25 0.82 13.67 0.48
N CYS A 26 -0.43 13.83 0.94
CA CYS A 26 -1.47 12.83 0.72
C CYS A 26 -1.72 12.67 -0.78
N VAL A 27 -1.70 11.44 -1.25
CA VAL A 27 -1.90 11.13 -2.66
C VAL A 27 -3.31 11.52 -3.12
N TRP A 28 -4.27 11.48 -2.21
CA TRP A 28 -5.66 11.78 -2.59
C TRP A 28 -6.00 13.27 -2.51
N CYS A 29 -5.71 13.90 -1.38
CA CYS A 29 -6.14 15.29 -1.18
C CYS A 29 -5.01 16.33 -1.17
N GLY A 30 -3.77 15.86 -1.19
CA GLY A 30 -2.63 16.79 -1.22
C GLY A 30 -2.20 17.36 0.11
N SER A 31 -2.81 16.94 1.22
CA SER A 31 -2.46 17.49 2.53
C SER A 31 -1.01 17.13 2.91
N PRO A 32 -0.24 18.09 3.44
CA PRO A 32 1.11 17.78 3.93
C PRO A 32 1.06 17.04 5.27
N PHE A 33 -0.11 16.99 5.92
CA PHE A 33 -0.25 16.29 7.19
C PHE A 33 -0.67 14.85 6.88
N ALA A 34 0.28 14.08 6.36
CA ALA A 34 0.03 12.74 5.88
C ALA A 34 1.20 11.82 6.26
N GLU A 35 0.99 10.51 6.17
CA GLU A 35 2.00 9.53 6.50
C GLU A 35 2.03 8.41 5.46
N PRO A 36 3.21 7.86 5.16
CA PRO A 36 3.36 6.79 4.17
C PRO A 36 3.08 5.42 4.80
N ASN A 37 1.85 5.23 5.27
CA ASN A 37 1.49 4.02 5.99
C ASN A 37 0.18 3.36 5.55
N ALA A 38 -0.35 3.74 4.41
CA ALA A 38 -1.61 3.17 3.95
C ALA A 38 -1.37 2.03 2.97
N HIS A 39 -1.91 0.85 3.27
CA HIS A 39 -1.82 -0.30 2.38
C HIS A 39 -2.89 -0.21 1.30
N TYR A 40 -2.48 -0.32 0.03
CA TYR A 40 -3.44 -0.37 -1.08
C TYR A 40 -4.28 -1.65 -0.94
N ILE A 41 -3.62 -2.81 -0.81
CA ILE A 41 -4.31 -4.04 -0.42
C ILE A 41 -4.12 -4.17 1.08
N ALA A 42 -5.21 -4.26 1.81
CA ALA A 42 -5.20 -4.22 3.26
C ALA A 42 -4.36 -5.35 3.88
N ARG A 43 -3.76 -5.05 5.04
CA ARG A 43 -3.00 -6.07 5.76
C ARG A 43 -3.87 -7.29 6.08
N SER A 44 -5.14 -7.06 6.37
CA SER A 44 -6.06 -8.16 6.67
C SER A 44 -6.23 -9.11 5.48
N GLN A 45 -5.92 -8.64 4.28
CA GLN A 45 -5.99 -9.46 3.08
C GLN A 45 -4.59 -9.86 2.61
N GLY A 46 -3.61 -9.72 3.46
CA GLY A 46 -2.24 -10.11 3.14
C GLY A 46 -1.43 -9.07 2.39
N GLY A 47 -1.89 -7.83 2.36
CA GLY A 47 -1.16 -6.78 1.63
C GLY A 47 0.23 -6.55 2.19
N LEU A 48 1.23 -6.61 1.32
CA LEU A 48 2.63 -6.50 1.70
C LEU A 48 3.02 -5.06 2.04
N GLY A 49 4.04 -4.92 2.90
CA GLY A 49 4.57 -3.62 3.27
C GLY A 49 5.69 -3.20 2.33
N ILE A 50 5.42 -3.19 1.03
CA ILE A 50 6.42 -2.81 0.02
C ILE A 50 5.96 -1.56 -0.71
N GLU A 51 6.90 -0.85 -1.33
CA GLU A 51 6.60 0.41 -2.01
C GLU A 51 5.42 0.32 -2.95
N LYS A 52 5.33 -0.78 -3.68
CA LYS A 52 4.28 -0.95 -4.69
C LYS A 52 2.88 -1.13 -4.09
N ASN A 53 2.79 -1.29 -2.77
CA ASN A 53 1.51 -1.47 -2.09
C ASN A 53 1.24 -0.41 -1.01
N ILE A 54 2.15 0.53 -0.81
CA ILE A 54 2.01 1.54 0.24
C ILE A 54 1.82 2.93 -0.35
N LEU A 55 0.95 3.71 0.27
CA LEU A 55 0.62 5.06 -0.17
C LEU A 55 0.71 6.03 0.99
N THR A 56 1.00 7.29 0.69
CA THR A 56 0.97 8.36 1.68
C THR A 56 -0.44 8.93 1.70
N LEU A 57 -1.12 8.82 2.83
CA LEU A 57 -2.46 9.38 2.99
C LEU A 57 -2.54 10.13 4.30
N CYS A 58 -3.34 11.19 4.33
CA CYS A 58 -3.65 11.87 5.57
C CYS A 58 -4.61 10.99 6.37
N ARG A 59 -4.76 11.29 7.66
CA ARG A 59 -5.59 10.47 8.53
C ARG A 59 -7.01 10.31 8.00
N GLU A 60 -7.61 11.39 7.53
CA GLU A 60 -8.99 11.35 7.05
C GLU A 60 -9.13 10.49 5.79
N CYS A 61 -8.23 10.66 4.83
CA CYS A 61 -8.29 9.88 3.59
C CYS A 61 -7.97 8.41 3.85
N HIS A 62 -7.05 8.13 4.79
CA HIS A 62 -6.73 6.77 5.18
C HIS A 62 -7.96 6.08 5.76
N ARG A 63 -8.68 6.77 6.64
CA ARG A 63 -9.90 6.25 7.24
C ARG A 63 -10.98 5.99 6.18
N ARG A 64 -11.13 6.94 5.25
CA ARG A 64 -12.13 6.77 4.19
C ARG A 64 -11.82 5.55 3.34
N TYR A 65 -10.56 5.36 3.00
CA TYR A 65 -10.17 4.22 2.18
C TYR A 65 -10.36 2.89 2.92
N ASP A 66 -10.03 2.86 4.21
CA ASP A 66 -10.12 1.62 4.97
C ASP A 66 -11.51 1.26 5.42
N GLN A 67 -12.36 2.25 5.68
CA GLN A 67 -13.60 2.01 6.44
C GLN A 67 -14.90 2.49 5.81
N THR A 68 -14.86 3.03 4.62
CA THR A 68 -16.09 3.60 4.06
C THR A 68 -16.40 3.13 2.65
N VAL A 69 -17.57 3.54 2.15
CA VAL A 69 -18.00 3.20 0.79
C VAL A 69 -17.15 3.87 -0.27
N HIS A 70 -16.34 4.85 0.13
CA HIS A 70 -15.46 5.55 -0.81
C HIS A 70 -14.31 4.67 -1.29
N ARG A 71 -14.10 3.54 -0.65
CA ARG A 71 -13.00 2.65 -0.98
C ARG A 71 -12.93 2.28 -2.46
N LYS A 72 -14.07 1.98 -3.07
CA LYS A 72 -14.06 1.54 -4.46
C LYS A 72 -13.51 2.60 -5.40
N ILE A 73 -13.95 3.84 -5.22
CA ILE A 73 -13.50 4.95 -6.07
C ILE A 73 -12.03 5.23 -5.82
N MET A 74 -11.65 5.28 -4.56
CA MET A 74 -10.26 5.56 -4.19
C MET A 74 -9.34 4.45 -4.68
N ARG A 75 -9.81 3.21 -4.65
CA ARG A 75 -8.99 2.07 -5.08
C ARG A 75 -8.62 2.18 -6.56
N VAL A 76 -9.55 2.57 -7.41
CA VAL A 76 -9.28 2.74 -8.83
C VAL A 76 -8.21 3.80 -9.03
N PHE A 77 -8.34 4.92 -8.31
CA PHE A 77 -7.37 6.01 -8.40
C PHE A 77 -5.99 5.54 -7.95
N PHE A 78 -5.92 4.86 -6.81
CA PHE A 78 -4.63 4.40 -6.28
C PHE A 78 -3.99 3.34 -7.16
N ARG A 79 -4.80 2.46 -7.75
CA ARG A 79 -4.31 1.46 -8.68
C ARG A 79 -3.63 2.14 -9.86
N ASP A 80 -4.31 3.12 -10.46
CA ASP A 80 -3.77 3.81 -11.62
C ASP A 80 -2.51 4.60 -11.23
N TYR A 81 -2.52 5.22 -10.06
CA TYR A 81 -1.38 5.97 -9.57
C TYR A 81 -0.15 5.06 -9.43
N LEU A 82 -0.33 3.90 -8.80
CA LEU A 82 0.77 2.98 -8.59
C LEU A 82 1.28 2.36 -9.89
N LYS A 83 0.36 2.04 -10.79
CA LYS A 83 0.74 1.51 -12.10
C LYS A 83 1.56 2.53 -12.87
N ASP A 84 1.26 3.80 -12.72
CA ASP A 84 1.99 4.85 -13.39
C ASP A 84 3.41 4.99 -12.83
N LYS A 85 3.59 4.72 -11.54
CA LYS A 85 4.89 4.86 -10.91
C LYS A 85 5.82 3.67 -11.16
N TYR A 86 5.28 2.50 -11.43
CA TYR A 86 6.08 1.28 -11.58
C TYR A 86 5.66 0.52 -12.82
N ALA A 87 6.53 0.47 -13.81
CA ALA A 87 6.22 -0.18 -15.09
C ALA A 87 5.85 -1.65 -14.95
N ASP A 88 6.43 -2.33 -13.97
CA ASP A 88 6.18 -3.75 -13.74
C ASP A 88 5.16 -4.01 -12.64
N TRP A 89 4.36 -3.00 -12.28
CA TRP A 89 3.40 -3.15 -11.19
C TRP A 89 2.35 -4.21 -11.52
N ASP A 90 2.13 -5.12 -10.59
CA ASP A 90 1.16 -6.20 -10.76
C ASP A 90 0.45 -6.40 -9.43
N GLU A 91 -0.85 -6.23 -9.43
CA GLU A 91 -1.65 -6.31 -8.23
C GLU A 91 -1.52 -7.65 -7.52
N GLY A 92 -1.41 -8.72 -8.28
CA GLY A 92 -1.29 -10.06 -7.72
C GLY A 92 -0.01 -10.27 -6.93
N SER A 93 1.02 -9.48 -7.20
CA SER A 93 2.30 -9.62 -6.50
C SER A 93 2.35 -8.84 -5.20
N LEU A 94 1.28 -8.12 -4.84
CA LEU A 94 1.26 -7.27 -3.66
C LEU A 94 0.78 -7.96 -2.39
N VAL A 95 0.46 -9.25 -2.46
CA VAL A 95 -0.05 -9.98 -1.30
C VAL A 95 0.90 -11.07 -0.86
N TYR A 96 0.94 -11.30 0.44
CA TYR A 96 1.77 -12.36 1.01
C TYR A 96 1.21 -13.70 0.55
N ARG A 97 2.08 -14.55 0.01
CA ARG A 97 1.68 -15.89 -0.37
C ARG A 97 2.45 -16.85 0.50
N ARG A 98 1.68 -17.73 1.20
CA ARG A 98 2.32 -18.78 1.89
C ARG A 98 2.99 -19.59 0.82
N ASP A 99 4.22 -19.89 1.07
CA ASP A 99 4.96 -20.56 0.13
C ASP A 99 4.56 -21.89 -0.14
N SER A 100 3.69 -21.93 -0.78
CA SER A 100 3.24 -23.10 -1.05
C SER A 100 3.49 -23.24 -2.37
N SER A 101 3.70 -22.42 -2.53
CA SER A 101 3.80 -22.48 -3.60
C SER A 101 4.85 -23.16 -3.88
N ILE A 102 4.94 -23.40 -3.33
CA ILE A 102 5.60 -24.01 -3.46
C ILE A 102 5.50 -25.06 -3.51
N CYS A 103 4.78 -24.94 -3.48
CA CYS A 103 4.73 -25.63 -3.61
C CYS A 103 4.82 -26.16 -3.96
N SER A 104 4.71 -26.12 -4.09
CA SER A 104 4.88 -26.52 -4.40
C SER A 104 5.24 -26.81 -4.48
N GLU A 105 5.24 -26.74 -4.41
CA GLU A 105 5.70 -26.89 -4.59
C GLU A 105 5.83 -27.38 -4.64
#